data_6687f4512934b998f0f492188dfbc9c9
#
_entry.id   6687f4512934b998f0f492188dfbc9c9
#
_cell.length_a   1.000
_cell.length_b   1.000
_cell.length_c   1.000
_cell.angle_alpha   90.00
_cell.angle_beta   90.00
_cell.angle_gamma   90.00
#
_symmetry.space_group_name_H-M   'P 1'
#
loop_
_entity.id
_entity.type
_entity.pdbx_description
1 polymer ?
#
loop_
_entity_poly.entity_id
_entity_poly.type
_entity_poly.pdbx_seq_one_letter_code
_entity_poly.pdbx_strand_id
1 'polypeptide(L)'
;MMILKRIKIDIPAVGGTNCYIVQDEETKETMVIDPGGDADKIVEMLNTIHAKVKYILLTHCHGDHIAGVNELRQKVGGKVLIHRLDEEGLKNPDVNLAEYVGLGRVIVQADARLDDGDLIHIGNLEFKILHTPGHTKGRNFNLFRKRKIVIFRRYII
;
A
#
# COMPACT_ATOMS: atom_id res chain seq x y z
N MET A 1 7.70 17.52 8.68
CA MET A 1 7.92 17.38 7.21
C MET A 1 7.67 15.97 6.78
N MET A 2 7.32 15.75 5.53
CA MET A 2 7.01 14.43 4.99
C MET A 2 8.20 13.86 4.24
N ILE A 3 8.57 12.60 4.54
CA ILE A 3 9.49 11.81 3.74
C ILE A 3 8.66 10.92 2.82
N LEU A 4 9.00 10.91 1.54
CA LEU A 4 8.34 10.08 0.54
C LEU A 4 9.41 9.33 -0.26
N LYS A 5 9.34 8.00 -0.23
CA LYS A 5 10.23 7.11 -0.96
C LYS A 5 9.44 6.23 -1.90
N ARG A 6 10.00 5.97 -3.07
CA ARG A 6 9.46 5.01 -4.04
C ARG A 6 10.42 3.84 -4.18
N ILE A 7 9.88 2.63 -4.05
CA ILE A 7 10.62 1.40 -4.30
C ILE A 7 9.98 0.71 -5.50
N LYS A 8 10.76 0.47 -6.53
CA LYS A 8 10.30 -0.30 -7.68
C LYS A 8 10.37 -1.78 -7.33
N ILE A 9 9.21 -2.45 -7.41
CA ILE A 9 9.10 -3.89 -7.22
C ILE A 9 9.16 -4.56 -8.59
N ASP A 10 10.10 -5.47 -8.75
CA ASP A 10 10.29 -6.17 -10.02
C ASP A 10 9.34 -7.38 -10.11
N ILE A 11 8.37 -7.30 -11.00
CA ILE A 11 7.43 -8.37 -11.29
C ILE A 11 7.40 -8.54 -12.81
N PRO A 12 8.13 -9.53 -13.36
CA PRO A 12 8.33 -9.65 -14.80
C PRO A 12 7.05 -9.66 -15.63
N ALA A 13 5.99 -10.33 -15.14
CA ALA A 13 4.74 -10.46 -15.87
C ALA A 13 3.99 -9.14 -16.12
N VAL A 14 4.25 -8.12 -15.29
CA VAL A 14 3.58 -6.81 -15.37
C VAL A 14 4.55 -5.63 -15.53
N GLY A 15 5.84 -5.90 -15.72
CA GLY A 15 6.88 -4.90 -15.88
C GLY A 15 7.23 -4.14 -14.61
N GLY A 16 6.80 -4.62 -13.46
CA GLY A 16 7.06 -4.01 -12.16
C GLY A 16 5.94 -3.12 -11.66
N THR A 17 5.96 -2.88 -10.37
CA THR A 17 5.02 -2.01 -9.66
C THR A 17 5.78 -1.09 -8.71
N ASN A 18 5.12 -0.06 -8.23
CA ASN A 18 5.70 0.87 -7.26
C ASN A 18 5.13 0.62 -5.87
N CYS A 19 6.01 0.48 -4.89
CA CYS A 19 5.69 0.57 -3.48
C CYS A 19 6.11 1.95 -2.99
N TYR A 20 5.23 2.62 -2.26
CA TYR A 20 5.54 3.92 -1.69
C TYR A 20 5.66 3.84 -0.17
N ILE A 21 6.63 4.58 0.37
CA ILE A 21 6.82 4.73 1.80
C ILE A 21 6.64 6.21 2.13
N VAL A 22 5.71 6.50 3.02
CA VAL A 22 5.39 7.85 3.47
C VAL A 22 5.62 7.93 4.97
N GLN A 23 6.40 8.89 5.42
CA GLN A 23 6.75 9.05 6.83
C GLN A 23 6.57 10.49 7.29
N ASP A 24 6.02 10.66 8.49
CA ASP A 24 6.17 11.90 9.24
C ASP A 24 7.55 11.91 9.90
N GLU A 25 8.40 12.81 9.44
CA GLU A 25 9.80 12.89 9.88
C GLU A 25 9.94 13.13 11.39
N GLU A 26 9.00 13.87 11.96
CA GLU A 26 9.03 14.26 13.37
C GLU A 26 8.69 13.07 14.29
N THR A 27 7.63 12.33 14.01
CA THR A 27 7.17 11.22 14.84
C THR A 27 7.75 9.87 14.42
N LYS A 28 8.28 9.77 13.20
CA LYS A 28 8.70 8.54 12.53
C LYS A 28 7.55 7.59 12.19
N GLU A 29 6.31 7.96 12.46
CA GLU A 29 5.17 7.17 12.01
C GLU A 29 5.16 7.07 10.48
N THR A 30 4.96 5.85 9.99
CA THR A 30 5.16 5.51 8.57
C THR A 30 3.99 4.70 8.03
N MET A 31 3.69 4.93 6.76
CA MET A 31 2.74 4.14 5.99
C MET A 31 3.45 3.56 4.78
N VAL A 32 3.26 2.25 4.55
CA VAL A 32 3.73 1.55 3.35
C VAL A 32 2.53 1.35 2.43
N ILE A 33 2.68 1.72 1.16
CA ILE A 33 1.61 1.64 0.17
C ILE A 33 2.00 0.62 -0.91
N ASP A 34 1.13 -0.36 -1.12
CA ASP A 34 1.27 -1.41 -2.14
C ASP A 34 2.60 -2.18 -2.11
N PRO A 35 2.89 -2.90 -1.03
CA PRO A 35 4.08 -3.77 -0.99
C PRO A 35 3.83 -5.04 -1.81
N GLY A 36 4.03 -4.94 -3.11
CA GLY A 36 3.74 -6.00 -4.08
C GLY A 36 4.74 -7.15 -4.10
N GLY A 37 5.83 -7.03 -3.38
CA GLY A 37 6.92 -8.00 -3.30
C GLY A 37 8.15 -7.38 -2.66
N ASP A 38 9.30 -8.06 -2.76
CA ASP A 38 10.60 -7.54 -2.28
C ASP A 38 10.56 -7.01 -0.84
N ALA A 39 9.93 -7.77 0.07
CA ALA A 39 9.76 -7.36 1.47
C ALA A 39 11.09 -6.99 2.14
N ASP A 40 12.18 -7.72 1.85
CA ASP A 40 13.50 -7.43 2.42
C ASP A 40 14.02 -6.04 1.99
N LYS A 41 13.82 -5.68 0.73
CA LYS A 41 14.20 -4.37 0.19
C LYS A 41 13.40 -3.24 0.85
N ILE A 42 12.10 -3.48 1.08
CA ILE A 42 11.24 -2.53 1.78
C ILE A 42 11.69 -2.37 3.24
N VAL A 43 11.97 -3.48 3.93
CA VAL A 43 12.47 -3.45 5.32
C VAL A 43 13.78 -2.70 5.42
N GLU A 44 14.71 -2.91 4.50
CA GLU A 44 15.97 -2.18 4.46
C GLU A 44 15.75 -0.67 4.37
N MET A 45 14.86 -0.22 3.50
CA MET A 45 14.51 1.20 3.39
C MET A 45 13.87 1.73 4.67
N LEU A 46 12.94 0.96 5.27
CA LEU A 46 12.30 1.34 6.52
C LEU A 46 13.30 1.49 7.67
N ASN A 47 14.31 0.61 7.72
CA ASN A 47 15.37 0.69 8.73
C ASN A 47 16.24 1.94 8.54
N THR A 48 16.57 2.32 7.31
CA THR A 48 17.36 3.52 7.02
C THR A 48 16.70 4.80 7.53
N ILE A 49 15.38 4.86 7.53
CA ILE A 49 14.62 6.04 7.99
C ILE A 49 14.05 5.87 9.41
N HIS A 50 14.45 4.84 10.12
CA HIS A 50 13.99 4.54 11.49
C HIS A 50 12.46 4.49 11.59
N ALA A 51 11.82 3.87 10.61
CA ALA A 51 10.36 3.88 10.48
C ALA A 51 9.64 3.14 11.60
N LYS A 52 8.54 3.74 12.06
CA LYS A 52 7.53 3.10 12.90
C LYS A 52 6.31 2.85 12.04
N VAL A 53 6.15 1.66 11.50
CA VAL A 53 5.09 1.34 10.56
C VAL A 53 3.75 1.27 11.28
N LYS A 54 2.86 2.21 10.95
CA LYS A 54 1.51 2.28 11.48
C LYS A 54 0.52 1.57 10.56
N TYR A 55 0.62 1.81 9.26
CA TYR A 55 -0.29 1.27 8.27
C TYR A 55 0.43 0.67 7.07
N ILE A 56 -0.17 -0.39 6.54
CA ILE A 56 0.07 -0.91 5.20
C ILE A 56 -1.20 -0.65 4.41
N LEU A 57 -1.13 0.30 3.49
CA LEU A 57 -2.29 0.75 2.73
C LEU A 57 -2.26 0.13 1.34
N LEU A 58 -3.38 -0.44 0.93
CA LEU A 58 -3.53 -1.05 -0.39
C LEU A 58 -4.43 -0.18 -1.25
N THR A 59 -3.94 0.21 -2.43
CA THR A 59 -4.73 0.99 -3.38
C THR A 59 -5.80 0.15 -4.05
N HIS A 60 -5.54 -1.15 -4.22
CA HIS A 60 -6.48 -2.13 -4.73
C HIS A 60 -5.97 -3.56 -4.45
N CYS A 61 -6.76 -4.58 -4.80
CA CYS A 61 -6.52 -5.96 -4.38
C CYS A 61 -5.67 -6.81 -5.36
N HIS A 62 -5.19 -6.30 -6.47
CA HIS A 62 -4.43 -7.11 -7.42
C HIS A 62 -3.11 -7.60 -6.85
N GLY A 63 -2.72 -8.84 -7.22
CA GLY A 63 -1.60 -9.56 -6.64
C GLY A 63 -0.26 -8.83 -6.69
N ASP A 64 0.01 -8.12 -7.78
CA ASP A 64 1.23 -7.34 -7.97
C ASP A 64 1.34 -6.12 -7.02
N HIS A 65 0.32 -5.82 -6.25
CA HIS A 65 0.29 -4.78 -5.22
C HIS A 65 0.19 -5.31 -3.79
N ILE A 66 -0.11 -6.61 -3.62
CA ILE A 66 -0.38 -7.18 -2.30
C ILE A 66 0.53 -8.36 -1.92
N ALA A 67 1.31 -8.90 -2.85
CA ALA A 67 2.03 -10.16 -2.64
C ALA A 67 3.09 -10.09 -1.53
N GLY A 68 3.62 -8.91 -1.21
CA GLY A 68 4.60 -8.73 -0.14
C GLY A 68 3.99 -8.41 1.23
N VAL A 69 2.67 -8.25 1.33
CA VAL A 69 2.01 -7.78 2.56
C VAL A 69 2.26 -8.71 3.75
N ASN A 70 2.05 -10.01 3.58
CA ASN A 70 2.14 -10.95 4.69
C ASN A 70 3.56 -11.03 5.27
N GLU A 71 4.55 -11.12 4.41
CA GLU A 71 5.96 -11.14 4.83
C GLU A 71 6.37 -9.82 5.49
N LEU A 72 5.99 -8.69 4.89
CA LEU A 72 6.29 -7.38 5.45
C LEU A 72 5.65 -7.20 6.84
N ARG A 73 4.38 -7.58 6.97
CA ARG A 73 3.65 -7.46 8.24
C ARG A 73 4.30 -8.27 9.35
N GLN A 74 4.80 -9.46 9.05
CA GLN A 74 5.53 -10.28 10.02
C GLN A 74 6.82 -9.59 10.51
N LYS A 75 7.49 -8.85 9.64
CA LYS A 75 8.77 -8.21 9.96
C LYS A 75 8.63 -6.87 10.66
N VAL A 76 7.64 -6.06 10.28
CA VAL A 76 7.53 -4.67 10.75
C VAL A 76 6.20 -4.33 11.41
N GLY A 77 5.23 -5.22 11.39
CA GLY A 77 3.89 -4.94 11.90
C GLY A 77 3.09 -3.99 11.01
N GLY A 78 2.17 -3.24 11.61
CA GLY A 78 1.28 -2.34 10.91
C GLY A 78 -0.10 -2.93 10.63
N LYS A 79 -1.10 -2.06 10.50
CA LYS A 79 -2.46 -2.45 10.16
C LYS A 79 -2.68 -2.36 8.67
N VAL A 80 -3.24 -3.40 8.07
CA VAL A 80 -3.57 -3.46 6.65
C VAL A 80 -4.92 -2.79 6.40
N LEU A 81 -4.91 -1.77 5.55
CA LEU A 81 -6.10 -1.00 5.16
C LEU A 81 -6.37 -1.16 3.67
N ILE A 82 -7.62 -1.38 3.32
CA ILE A 82 -8.08 -1.44 1.93
C ILE A 82 -9.50 -0.89 1.81
N HIS A 83 -9.88 -0.39 0.64
CA HIS A 83 -11.27 0.01 0.39
C HIS A 83 -12.21 -1.19 0.56
N ARG A 84 -13.37 -0.94 1.17
CA ARG A 84 -14.39 -1.96 1.47
C ARG A 84 -14.71 -2.86 0.28
N LEU A 85 -14.84 -2.30 -0.92
CA LEU A 85 -15.22 -3.04 -2.12
C LEU A 85 -14.12 -3.95 -2.68
N ASP A 86 -12.87 -3.78 -2.24
CA ASP A 86 -11.74 -4.63 -2.66
C ASP A 86 -11.32 -5.66 -1.62
N GLU A 87 -11.89 -5.62 -0.42
CA GLU A 87 -11.52 -6.56 0.66
C GLU A 87 -11.70 -8.03 0.24
N GLU A 88 -12.80 -8.34 -0.42
CA GLU A 88 -13.07 -9.70 -0.88
C GLU A 88 -11.95 -10.22 -1.79
N GLY A 89 -11.42 -9.37 -2.67
CA GLY A 89 -10.34 -9.72 -3.57
C GLY A 89 -9.05 -10.14 -2.87
N LEU A 90 -8.81 -9.66 -1.66
CA LEU A 90 -7.64 -10.08 -0.87
C LEU A 90 -7.67 -11.57 -0.51
N LYS A 91 -8.84 -12.15 -0.45
CA LYS A 91 -9.07 -13.56 -0.07
C LYS A 91 -9.44 -14.44 -1.27
N ASN A 92 -9.63 -13.84 -2.43
CA ASN A 92 -10.09 -14.53 -3.62
C ASN A 92 -9.04 -14.50 -4.75
N PRO A 93 -8.32 -15.62 -4.98
CA PRO A 93 -7.30 -15.69 -6.03
C PRO A 93 -7.81 -15.37 -7.44
N ASP A 94 -9.07 -15.68 -7.74
CA ASP A 94 -9.66 -15.38 -9.04
C ASP A 94 -9.87 -13.87 -9.27
N VAL A 95 -9.95 -13.10 -8.18
CA VAL A 95 -10.11 -11.64 -8.22
C VAL A 95 -8.76 -10.93 -8.14
N ASN A 96 -7.86 -11.38 -7.25
CA ASN A 96 -6.56 -10.72 -7.10
C ASN A 96 -5.55 -11.07 -8.18
N LEU A 97 -5.74 -12.18 -8.89
CA LEU A 97 -4.96 -12.58 -10.06
C LEU A 97 -3.45 -12.81 -9.79
N ALA A 98 -3.07 -13.03 -8.55
CA ALA A 98 -1.65 -13.23 -8.19
C ALA A 98 -1.02 -14.42 -8.90
N GLU A 99 -1.76 -15.54 -9.03
CA GLU A 99 -1.28 -16.73 -9.72
C GLU A 99 -1.02 -16.49 -11.20
N TYR A 100 -1.85 -15.65 -11.84
CA TYR A 100 -1.74 -15.33 -13.26
C TYR A 100 -0.50 -14.49 -13.58
N VAL A 101 0.05 -13.78 -12.61
CA VAL A 101 1.26 -13.00 -12.79
C VAL A 101 2.49 -13.65 -12.13
N GLY A 102 2.40 -14.93 -11.81
CA GLY A 102 3.53 -15.72 -11.33
C GLY A 102 3.88 -15.53 -9.86
N LEU A 103 3.00 -14.97 -9.05
CA LEU A 103 3.23 -14.69 -7.64
C LEU A 103 2.71 -15.79 -6.71
N GLY A 104 2.16 -16.86 -7.27
CA GLY A 104 1.53 -17.92 -6.50
C GLY A 104 0.19 -17.50 -5.90
N ARG A 105 -0.30 -18.31 -4.96
CA ARG A 105 -1.55 -18.03 -4.27
C ARG A 105 -1.31 -17.03 -3.13
N VAL A 106 -1.95 -15.87 -3.21
CA VAL A 106 -1.83 -14.81 -2.21
C VAL A 106 -3.19 -14.57 -1.55
N ILE A 107 -3.21 -14.68 -0.22
CA ILE A 107 -4.38 -14.38 0.62
C ILE A 107 -3.92 -13.43 1.72
N VAL A 108 -4.59 -12.27 1.81
CA VAL A 108 -4.27 -11.23 2.79
C VAL A 108 -5.48 -10.92 3.66
N GLN A 109 -5.25 -10.79 4.96
CA GLN A 109 -6.26 -10.37 5.93
C GLN A 109 -6.16 -8.86 6.14
N ALA A 110 -7.23 -8.12 5.81
CA ALA A 110 -7.31 -6.70 6.14
C ALA A 110 -7.68 -6.49 7.61
N ASP A 111 -7.11 -5.46 8.23
CA ASP A 111 -7.43 -5.07 9.61
C ASP A 111 -8.58 -4.06 9.67
N ALA A 112 -8.68 -3.21 8.67
CA ALA A 112 -9.76 -2.22 8.58
C ALA A 112 -10.09 -1.90 7.11
N ARG A 113 -11.29 -1.40 6.91
CA ARG A 113 -11.84 -1.05 5.60
C ARG A 113 -11.93 0.46 5.47
N LEU A 114 -11.71 0.95 4.25
CA LEU A 114 -11.76 2.37 3.93
C LEU A 114 -12.97 2.68 3.06
N ASP A 115 -13.50 3.88 3.24
CA ASP A 115 -14.54 4.45 2.40
C ASP A 115 -14.06 5.79 1.82
N ASP A 116 -14.74 6.26 0.77
CA ASP A 116 -14.43 7.57 0.18
C ASP A 116 -14.52 8.68 1.22
N GLY A 117 -13.54 9.54 1.22
CA GLY A 117 -13.47 10.67 2.15
C GLY A 117 -12.87 10.36 3.51
N ASP A 118 -12.56 9.09 3.81
CA ASP A 118 -11.91 8.73 5.08
C ASP A 118 -10.56 9.45 5.22
N LEU A 119 -10.24 9.81 6.46
CA LEU A 119 -8.98 10.46 6.80
C LEU A 119 -8.07 9.46 7.51
N ILE A 120 -6.82 9.41 7.08
CA ILE A 120 -5.77 8.61 7.70
C ILE A 120 -4.70 9.55 8.23
N HIS A 121 -4.25 9.30 9.46
CA HIS A 121 -3.22 10.10 10.11
C HIS A 121 -1.97 9.29 10.36
N ILE A 122 -0.83 9.88 9.98
CA ILE A 122 0.51 9.40 10.29
C ILE A 122 1.24 10.54 10.95
N GLY A 123 1.43 10.45 12.29
CA GLY A 123 1.95 11.57 13.05
C GLY A 123 1.13 12.82 12.79
N ASN A 124 1.78 13.87 12.30
CA ASN A 124 1.15 15.16 11.98
C ASN A 124 0.66 15.25 10.53
N LEU A 125 0.79 14.17 9.75
CA LEU A 125 0.35 14.13 8.35
C LEU A 125 -1.07 13.61 8.25
N GLU A 126 -1.87 14.21 7.38
CA GLU A 126 -3.25 13.80 7.11
C GLU A 126 -3.43 13.45 5.64
N PHE A 127 -4.01 12.28 5.38
CA PHE A 127 -4.32 11.78 4.04
C PHE A 127 -5.82 11.57 3.91
N LYS A 128 -6.38 11.96 2.77
CA LYS A 128 -7.76 11.70 2.42
C LYS A 128 -7.85 10.57 1.40
N ILE A 129 -8.72 9.61 1.64
CA ILE A 129 -9.00 8.53 0.70
C ILE A 129 -9.95 9.04 -0.38
N LEU A 130 -9.56 8.86 -1.63
CA LEU A 130 -10.40 9.16 -2.80
C LEU A 130 -10.74 7.84 -3.50
N HIS A 131 -12.00 7.45 -3.44
CA HIS A 131 -12.48 6.26 -4.13
C HIS A 131 -12.59 6.53 -5.63
N THR A 132 -11.87 5.77 -6.43
CA THR A 132 -11.82 5.90 -7.90
C THR A 132 -11.99 4.52 -8.51
N PRO A 133 -13.23 4.00 -8.57
CA PRO A 133 -13.50 2.69 -9.14
C PRO A 133 -13.20 2.64 -10.64
N GLY A 134 -13.04 1.44 -11.18
CA GLY A 134 -12.81 1.24 -12.61
C GLY A 134 -11.85 0.09 -12.89
N HIS A 135 -10.61 0.16 -12.42
CA HIS A 135 -9.64 -0.94 -12.52
C HIS A 135 -10.03 -2.10 -11.58
N THR A 136 -10.40 -1.79 -10.35
CA THR A 136 -11.14 -2.65 -9.42
C THR A 136 -12.28 -1.85 -8.82
N LYS A 137 -13.24 -2.55 -8.16
CA LYS A 137 -14.39 -1.89 -7.54
C LYS A 137 -14.00 -0.94 -6.42
N GLY A 138 -12.97 -1.29 -5.66
CA GLY A 138 -12.52 -0.56 -4.48
C GLY A 138 -11.23 0.22 -4.66
N ARG A 139 -10.76 0.44 -5.90
CA ARG A 139 -9.53 1.21 -6.13
C ARG A 139 -9.64 2.60 -5.49
N ASN A 140 -8.61 3.00 -4.78
CA ASN A 140 -8.55 4.30 -4.15
C ASN A 140 -7.22 5.01 -4.41
N PHE A 141 -7.22 6.30 -4.16
CA PHE A 141 -6.04 7.15 -4.12
C PHE A 141 -5.91 7.80 -2.75
N ASN A 142 -4.69 8.23 -2.44
CA ASN A 142 -4.39 8.93 -1.21
C ASN A 142 -4.00 10.36 -1.55
N LEU A 143 -4.75 11.31 -1.05
CA LEU A 143 -4.47 12.73 -1.23
C LEU A 143 -3.87 13.30 0.07
N PHE A 144 -2.63 13.79 -0.03
CA PHE A 144 -2.03 14.55 1.05
C PHE A 144 -2.53 15.99 1.01
N ARG A 145 -3.28 16.41 2.05
CA ARG A 145 -4.04 17.66 2.02
C ARG A 145 -3.19 18.94 1.99
N LYS A 146 -2.06 18.97 2.67
CA LYS A 146 -1.23 20.18 2.76
C LYS A 146 -0.52 20.54 1.46
N ARG A 147 -0.15 19.56 0.64
CA ARG A 147 0.62 19.77 -0.59
C ARG A 147 -0.06 19.25 -1.86
N LYS A 148 -1.29 18.77 -1.76
CA LYS A 148 -2.01 18.16 -2.89
C LYS A 148 -1.20 17.07 -3.60
N ILE A 149 -0.47 16.26 -2.84
CA ILE A 149 0.25 15.10 -3.38
C ILE A 149 -0.75 13.96 -3.51
N VAL A 150 -0.88 13.43 -4.71
CA VAL A 150 -1.74 12.28 -4.98
C VAL A 150 -0.86 11.09 -5.30
N ILE A 151 -1.07 9.99 -4.57
CA ILE A 151 -0.34 8.75 -4.79
C ILE A 151 -1.22 7.82 -5.60
N PHE A 152 -0.82 7.60 -6.84
CA PHE A 152 -1.49 6.70 -7.78
C PHE A 152 -0.77 5.35 -7.83
N ARG A 153 -1.45 4.38 -8.43
CA ARG A 153 -0.88 3.07 -8.73
C ARG A 153 0.50 3.12 -9.40
N ARG A 154 0.75 4.11 -10.24
CA ARG A 154 2.01 4.21 -11.02
C ARG A 154 2.79 5.50 -10.82
N TYR A 155 2.19 6.54 -10.28
CA TYR A 155 2.80 7.87 -10.26
C TYR A 155 2.47 8.64 -8.99
N ILE A 156 3.36 9.54 -8.64
CA ILE A 156 3.14 10.60 -7.66
C ILE A 156 2.95 11.89 -8.45
N ILE A 157 1.89 12.60 -8.18
CA ILE A 157 1.61 13.90 -8.78
C ILE A 157 1.57 14.96 -7.69
#